data_ac264ea44fc2dff832f8e99e1110e3ad
#
_entry.id   ac264ea44fc2dff832f8e99e1110e3ad
#
_cell.length_a   1.000
_cell.length_b   1.000
_cell.length_c   1.000
_cell.angle_alpha   90.00
_cell.angle_beta   90.00
_cell.angle_gamma   90.00
#
_symmetry.space_group_name_H-M   'P 1'
#
loop_
_entity.id
_entity.type
_entity.pdbx_description
1 polymer ?
#
loop_
_entity_poly.entity_id
_entity_poly.type
_entity_poly.pdbx_seq_one_letter_code
_entity_poly.pdbx_strand_id
1 'polypeptide(L)'
;LSLVGSEMCIRDSFEVLHEIKLIVDLMYEGSMETVRYSISNTAEFGDYVSGPRVITPEVKNNMKTVLEDIQNGNFANRFVKDNENGFKEFYQLREQQHGHEIEAVGRELRKMMPFIKAKSIQK
;
A
#
# COMPACT_ATOMS: atom_id res chain seq x y z
N LEU A 1 -9.30 13.38 19.65
CA LEU A 1 -8.87 12.86 18.36
C LEU A 1 -8.61 14.03 17.43
N SER A 2 -7.35 14.25 17.07
CA SER A 2 -6.99 15.25 16.08
C SER A 2 -7.69 14.91 14.76
N LEU A 3 -8.56 15.78 14.28
CA LEU A 3 -9.26 15.67 12.99
C LEU A 3 -8.27 15.39 11.84
N VAL A 4 -7.05 15.90 11.93
CA VAL A 4 -5.99 15.75 10.91
C VAL A 4 -5.57 14.29 10.74
N GLY A 5 -5.45 13.51 11.82
CA GLY A 5 -5.08 12.09 11.73
C GLY A 5 -6.19 11.23 11.13
N SER A 6 -7.43 11.45 11.54
CA SER A 6 -8.59 10.71 11.01
C SER A 6 -8.89 11.04 9.54
N GLU A 7 -8.70 12.30 9.12
CA GLU A 7 -8.82 12.68 7.69
C GLU A 7 -7.77 12.00 6.81
N MET A 8 -6.51 11.90 7.26
CA MET A 8 -5.48 11.18 6.51
C MET A 8 -5.84 9.70 6.37
N CYS A 9 -6.28 9.03 7.44
CA CYS A 9 -6.68 7.63 7.39
C CYS A 9 -7.94 7.39 6.54
N ILE A 10 -8.88 8.33 6.48
CA ILE A 10 -10.03 8.29 5.56
C ILE A 10 -9.56 8.36 4.12
N ARG A 11 -8.68 9.29 3.78
CA ARG A 11 -8.09 9.39 2.44
C ARG A 11 -7.32 8.13 2.07
N ASP A 12 -6.44 7.65 2.95
CA ASP A 12 -5.64 6.44 2.68
C ASP A 12 -6.52 5.20 2.47
N SER A 13 -7.58 5.04 3.27
CA SER A 13 -8.46 3.86 3.18
C SER A 13 -9.43 3.92 2.00
N PHE A 14 -9.78 5.12 1.55
CA PHE A 14 -10.84 5.30 0.58
C PHE A 14 -10.38 5.92 -0.72
N GLU A 15 -9.80 7.12 -0.65
CA GLU A 15 -9.41 7.83 -1.86
C GLU A 15 -8.18 7.17 -2.49
N VAL A 16 -7.19 6.75 -1.69
CA VAL A 16 -5.99 6.10 -2.23
C VAL A 16 -6.27 4.65 -2.60
N LEU A 17 -6.76 3.81 -1.69
CA LEU A 17 -6.91 2.37 -1.95
C LEU A 17 -8.03 2.05 -2.94
N HIS A 18 -9.14 2.77 -2.90
CA HIS A 18 -10.23 2.58 -3.84
C HIS A 18 -9.86 3.12 -5.22
N GLU A 19 -9.22 4.28 -5.28
CA GLU A 19 -8.72 4.90 -6.50
C GLU A 19 -7.69 4.02 -7.21
N ILE A 20 -6.79 3.38 -6.47
CA ILE A 20 -5.83 2.43 -7.03
C ILE A 20 -6.54 1.34 -7.83
N LYS A 21 -7.69 0.84 -7.36
CA LYS A 21 -8.44 -0.18 -8.10
C LYS A 21 -8.88 0.34 -9.48
N LEU A 22 -9.42 1.54 -9.54
CA LEU A 22 -9.86 2.15 -10.80
C LEU A 22 -8.68 2.36 -11.76
N ILE A 23 -7.56 2.84 -11.25
CA ILE A 23 -6.34 3.04 -12.05
C ILE A 23 -5.79 1.70 -12.56
N VAL A 24 -5.77 0.67 -11.72
CA VAL A 24 -5.32 -0.68 -12.11
C VAL A 24 -6.25 -1.28 -13.17
N ASP A 25 -7.55 -1.12 -13.04
CA ASP A 25 -8.52 -1.58 -14.04
C ASP A 25 -8.27 -0.91 -15.41
N LEU A 26 -8.05 0.41 -15.43
CA LEU A 26 -7.71 1.15 -16.64
C LEU A 26 -6.38 0.70 -17.27
N MET A 27 -5.37 0.40 -16.45
CA MET A 27 -4.09 -0.14 -16.93
C MET A 27 -4.25 -1.53 -17.52
N TYR A 28 -5.09 -2.36 -16.91
CA TYR A 28 -5.34 -3.73 -17.33
C TYR A 28 -6.12 -3.80 -18.65
N GLU A 29 -7.12 -2.94 -18.81
CA GLU A 29 -7.96 -2.86 -20.01
C GLU A 29 -7.29 -2.13 -21.17
N GLY A 30 -6.33 -1.27 -20.90
CA GLY A 30 -5.64 -0.44 -21.88
C GLY A 30 -4.14 -0.34 -21.64
N SER A 31 -3.67 0.87 -21.33
CA SER A 31 -2.25 1.17 -21.12
C SER A 31 -2.11 2.38 -20.19
N MET A 32 -0.86 2.75 -19.83
CA MET A 32 -0.60 4.01 -19.13
C MET A 32 -1.10 5.24 -19.93
N GLU A 33 -1.10 5.17 -21.24
CA GLU A 33 -1.67 6.20 -22.10
C GLU A 33 -3.19 6.28 -21.93
N THR A 34 -3.88 5.14 -21.84
CA THR A 34 -5.33 5.08 -21.57
C THR A 34 -5.66 5.68 -20.20
N VAL A 35 -4.85 5.40 -19.16
CA VAL A 35 -5.01 6.03 -17.85
C VAL A 35 -4.92 7.54 -17.95
N ARG A 36 -3.85 8.05 -18.57
CA ARG A 36 -3.62 9.49 -18.73
C ARG A 36 -4.73 10.18 -19.52
N TYR A 37 -5.22 9.55 -20.58
CA TYR A 37 -6.36 10.04 -21.35
C TYR A 37 -7.66 10.11 -20.53
N SER A 38 -7.83 9.20 -19.57
CA SER A 38 -9.05 9.06 -18.77
C SER A 38 -9.09 9.97 -17.53
N ILE A 39 -7.99 10.64 -17.20
CA ILE A 39 -7.88 11.56 -16.06
C ILE A 39 -7.90 13.02 -16.53
N SER A 40 -8.01 13.97 -15.60
CA SER A 40 -7.96 15.39 -15.93
C SER A 40 -6.55 15.82 -16.37
N ASN A 41 -6.48 16.85 -17.22
CA ASN A 41 -5.20 17.43 -17.63
C ASN A 41 -4.32 17.86 -16.44
N THR A 42 -4.94 18.31 -15.33
CA THR A 42 -4.22 18.66 -14.11
C THR A 42 -3.60 17.44 -13.44
N ALA A 43 -4.32 16.33 -13.40
CA ALA A 43 -3.82 15.08 -12.82
C ALA A 43 -2.71 14.49 -13.72
N GLU A 44 -2.88 14.49 -15.03
CA GLU A 44 -1.86 14.07 -15.99
C GLU A 44 -0.59 14.93 -15.87
N PHE A 45 -0.72 16.24 -15.79
CA PHE A 45 0.41 17.14 -15.57
C PHE A 45 1.11 16.85 -14.23
N GLY A 46 0.34 16.57 -13.18
CA GLY A 46 0.87 16.16 -11.86
C GLY A 46 1.67 14.87 -11.93
N ASP A 47 1.22 13.88 -12.72
CA ASP A 47 1.97 12.63 -12.95
C ASP A 47 3.36 12.93 -13.54
N TYR A 48 3.44 13.78 -14.55
CA TYR A 48 4.71 14.12 -15.18
C TYR A 48 5.67 14.93 -14.31
N VAL A 49 5.17 15.86 -13.50
CA VAL A 49 6.04 16.78 -12.75
C VAL A 49 6.27 16.37 -11.30
N SER A 50 5.31 15.67 -10.69
CA SER A 50 5.37 15.25 -9.29
C SER A 50 5.77 13.78 -9.12
N GLY A 51 5.36 12.91 -10.03
CA GLY A 51 5.70 11.51 -10.03
C GLY A 51 7.22 11.25 -9.86
N PRO A 52 8.09 11.83 -10.70
CA PRO A 52 9.54 11.64 -10.59
C PRO A 52 10.18 12.19 -9.31
N ARG A 53 9.49 13.08 -8.59
CA ARG A 53 9.96 13.60 -7.29
C ARG A 53 9.67 12.62 -6.15
N VAL A 54 8.68 11.76 -6.31
CA VAL A 54 8.28 10.75 -5.32
C VAL A 54 8.92 9.40 -5.67
N ILE A 55 8.78 8.96 -6.92
CA ILE A 55 9.41 7.73 -7.43
C ILE A 55 10.74 8.10 -8.07
N THR A 56 11.73 8.31 -7.23
CA THR A 56 13.07 8.72 -7.64
C THR A 56 13.89 7.51 -8.15
N PRO A 57 15.04 7.74 -8.82
CA PRO A 57 15.98 6.67 -9.16
C PRO A 57 16.45 5.85 -7.95
N GLU A 58 16.45 6.45 -6.76
CA GLU A 58 16.79 5.77 -5.51
C GLU A 58 15.81 4.64 -5.17
N VAL A 59 14.52 4.83 -5.43
CA VAL A 59 13.51 3.76 -5.28
C VAL A 59 13.90 2.54 -6.10
N LYS A 60 14.33 2.72 -7.35
CA LYS A 60 14.83 1.64 -8.21
C LYS A 60 16.07 0.95 -7.63
N ASN A 61 16.99 1.71 -7.05
CA ASN A 61 18.17 1.14 -6.41
C ASN A 61 17.79 0.34 -5.15
N ASN A 62 16.89 0.84 -4.35
CA ASN A 62 16.37 0.11 -3.18
C ASN A 62 15.70 -1.21 -3.60
N MET A 63 14.92 -1.21 -4.68
CA MET A 63 14.34 -2.45 -5.22
C MET A 63 15.41 -3.46 -5.66
N LYS A 64 16.52 -3.00 -6.25
CA LYS A 64 17.65 -3.88 -6.60
C LYS A 64 18.29 -4.47 -5.35
N THR A 65 18.52 -3.67 -4.32
CA THR A 65 19.09 -4.15 -3.06
C THR A 65 18.20 -5.22 -2.41
N VAL A 66 16.88 -5.02 -2.41
CA VAL A 66 15.92 -6.03 -1.94
C VAL A 66 16.02 -7.32 -2.78
N LEU A 67 16.13 -7.21 -4.10
CA LEU A 67 16.31 -8.37 -4.97
C LEU A 67 17.63 -9.11 -4.69
N GLU A 68 18.72 -8.37 -4.48
CA GLU A 68 20.02 -8.93 -4.09
C GLU A 68 19.94 -9.69 -2.77
N ASP A 69 19.25 -9.17 -1.76
CA ASP A 69 19.04 -9.84 -0.48
C ASP A 69 18.24 -11.15 -0.62
N ILE A 70 17.32 -11.21 -1.58
CA ILE A 70 16.60 -12.43 -1.90
C ILE A 70 17.53 -13.43 -2.61
N GLN A 71 18.27 -12.98 -3.62
CA GLN A 71 19.13 -13.84 -4.45
C GLN A 71 20.32 -14.40 -3.68
N ASN A 72 20.91 -13.64 -2.77
CA ASN A 72 22.03 -14.08 -1.94
C ASN A 72 21.60 -14.87 -0.68
N GLY A 73 20.29 -15.01 -0.46
CA GLY A 73 19.73 -15.79 0.64
C GLY A 73 19.62 -15.04 1.97
N ASN A 74 19.98 -13.77 2.06
CA ASN A 74 19.88 -12.99 3.29
C ASN A 74 18.46 -12.92 3.82
N PHE A 75 17.48 -12.69 2.94
CA PHE A 75 16.07 -12.67 3.32
C PHE A 75 15.62 -14.03 3.89
N ALA A 76 15.93 -15.13 3.21
CA ALA A 76 15.57 -16.47 3.67
C ALA A 76 16.25 -16.82 5.00
N ASN A 77 17.54 -16.52 5.14
CA ASN A 77 18.29 -16.76 6.37
C ASN A 77 17.72 -15.97 7.57
N ARG A 78 17.34 -14.70 7.36
CA ARG A 78 16.69 -13.89 8.39
C ARG A 78 15.37 -14.51 8.84
N PHE A 79 14.54 -14.93 7.91
CA PHE A 79 13.25 -15.56 8.22
C PHE A 79 13.39 -16.91 8.95
N VAL A 80 14.30 -17.78 8.48
CA VAL A 80 14.59 -19.06 9.12
C VAL A 80 15.09 -18.85 10.54
N LYS A 81 16.03 -17.93 10.74
CA LYS A 81 16.57 -17.59 12.06
C LYS A 81 15.51 -17.04 13.01
N ASP A 82 14.58 -16.22 12.52
CA ASP A 82 13.46 -15.74 13.33
C ASP A 82 12.50 -16.90 13.69
N ASN A 83 12.26 -17.83 12.76
CA ASN A 83 11.49 -19.07 13.02
C ASN A 83 12.13 -19.88 14.15
N GLU A 84 13.43 -20.15 14.09
CA GLU A 84 14.17 -20.87 15.13
C GLU A 84 14.07 -20.18 16.52
N ASN A 85 13.92 -18.86 16.53
CA ASN A 85 13.70 -18.04 17.72
C ASN A 85 12.21 -17.86 18.09
N GLY A 86 11.30 -18.62 17.49
CA GLY A 86 9.86 -18.61 17.78
C GLY A 86 9.12 -17.44 17.14
N PHE A 87 9.57 -16.94 15.97
CA PHE A 87 8.94 -15.84 15.21
C PHE A 87 8.76 -14.53 15.97
N LYS A 88 9.71 -14.18 16.83
CA LYS A 88 9.60 -12.98 17.65
C LYS A 88 9.52 -11.69 16.85
N GLU A 89 10.41 -11.54 15.87
CA GLU A 89 10.42 -10.37 14.97
C GLU A 89 9.12 -10.32 14.14
N PHE A 90 8.74 -11.45 13.56
CA PHE A 90 7.54 -11.54 12.73
C PHE A 90 6.26 -11.18 13.49
N TYR A 91 6.08 -11.70 14.71
CA TYR A 91 4.90 -11.39 15.52
C TYR A 91 4.92 -9.95 16.02
N GLN A 92 6.09 -9.39 16.34
CA GLN A 92 6.21 -7.97 16.69
C GLN A 92 5.78 -7.06 15.54
N LEU A 93 6.29 -7.33 14.34
CA LEU A 93 5.91 -6.56 13.14
C LEU A 93 4.42 -6.70 12.82
N ARG A 94 3.86 -7.90 12.95
CA ARG A 94 2.42 -8.15 12.75
C ARG A 94 1.58 -7.35 13.73
N GLU A 95 1.96 -7.30 15.00
CA GLU A 95 1.22 -6.55 16.03
C GLU A 95 1.28 -5.03 15.78
N GLN A 96 2.43 -4.52 15.39
CA GLN A 96 2.58 -3.11 14.99
C GLN A 96 1.64 -2.75 13.83
N GLN A 97 1.59 -3.59 12.80
CA GLN A 97 0.70 -3.36 11.64
C GLN A 97 -0.77 -3.50 12.00
N HIS A 98 -1.11 -4.46 12.86
CA HIS A 98 -2.49 -4.65 13.35
C HIS A 98 -3.01 -3.45 14.13
N GLY A 99 -2.15 -2.78 14.89
CA GLY A 99 -2.43 -1.56 15.63
C GLY A 99 -2.44 -0.28 14.80
N HIS A 100 -2.15 -0.34 13.50
CA HIS A 100 -2.11 0.83 12.63
C HIS A 100 -3.50 1.49 12.52
N GLU A 101 -3.52 2.82 12.57
CA GLU A 101 -4.76 3.59 12.56
C GLU A 101 -5.63 3.34 11.31
N ILE A 102 -5.01 3.05 10.17
CA ILE A 102 -5.72 2.71 8.92
C ILE A 102 -6.65 1.50 9.08
N GLU A 103 -6.29 0.54 9.93
CA GLU A 103 -7.11 -0.65 10.18
C GLU A 103 -8.39 -0.30 10.96
N ALA A 104 -8.26 0.58 11.96
CA ALA A 104 -9.39 1.03 12.76
C ALA A 104 -10.36 1.86 11.91
N VAL A 105 -9.86 2.86 11.21
CA VAL A 105 -10.65 3.73 10.33
C VAL A 105 -11.27 2.94 9.19
N GLY A 106 -10.52 2.05 8.55
CA GLY A 106 -11.02 1.22 7.48
C GLY A 106 -12.15 0.29 7.91
N ARG A 107 -12.13 -0.23 9.16
CA ARG A 107 -13.25 -1.00 9.71
C ARG A 107 -14.52 -0.18 9.84
N GLU A 108 -14.42 1.04 10.38
CA GLU A 108 -15.58 1.93 10.54
C GLU A 108 -16.16 2.35 9.19
N LEU A 109 -15.31 2.69 8.23
CA LEU A 109 -15.74 3.07 6.89
C LEU A 109 -16.45 1.92 6.16
N ARG A 110 -15.93 0.69 6.27
CA ARG A 110 -16.60 -0.47 5.67
C ARG A 110 -17.97 -0.78 6.25
N LYS A 111 -18.23 -0.46 7.53
CA LYS A 111 -19.57 -0.57 8.13
C LYS A 111 -20.59 0.35 7.47
N MET A 112 -20.17 1.51 6.99
CA MET A 112 -21.03 2.48 6.31
C MET A 112 -21.34 2.10 4.86
N MET A 113 -20.72 1.03 4.34
CA MET A 113 -20.86 0.58 2.96
C MET A 113 -21.48 -0.82 2.86
N PRO A 114 -22.81 -0.92 2.91
CA PRO A 114 -23.51 -2.21 2.94
C PRO A 114 -23.33 -3.04 1.64
N PHE A 115 -22.89 -2.42 0.55
CA PHE A 115 -22.60 -3.08 -0.72
C PHE A 115 -21.23 -3.80 -0.73
N ILE A 116 -20.35 -3.51 0.24
CA ILE A 116 -19.07 -4.22 0.41
C ILE A 116 -19.29 -5.40 1.36
N LYS A 117 -19.08 -6.61 0.85
CA LYS A 117 -18.98 -7.80 1.71
C LYS A 117 -17.64 -7.78 2.45
N ALA A 118 -17.61 -7.06 3.56
CA ALA A 118 -16.40 -6.96 4.38
C ALA A 118 -16.00 -8.35 4.91
N LYS A 119 -14.74 -8.73 4.68
CA LYS A 119 -14.16 -9.94 5.27
C LYS A 119 -13.41 -9.54 6.55
N SER A 120 -13.74 -10.18 7.67
CA SER A 120 -12.96 -10.06 8.90
C SER A 120 -12.02 -11.25 9.05
N ILE A 121 -10.79 -11.00 9.47
CA ILE A 121 -9.89 -12.06 9.88
C ILE A 121 -10.32 -12.47 11.29
N GLN A 122 -10.89 -13.65 11.43
CA GLN A 122 -11.07 -14.28 12.73
C GLN A 122 -9.75 -14.97 13.07
N LYS A 123 -9.11 -14.50 14.15
CA LYS A 123 -7.97 -15.21 14.76
C LYS A 123 -8.49 -16.19 15.79
#